data_60b31ec91b2ca57b497c0a58186f03f9
#
_entry.id   60b31ec91b2ca57b497c0a58186f03f9
#
_cell.length_a   1.000
_cell.length_b   1.000
_cell.length_c   1.000
_cell.angle_alpha   90.00
_cell.angle_beta   90.00
_cell.angle_gamma   90.00
#
_symmetry.space_group_name_H-M   'P 1'
#
loop_
_entity.id
_entity.type
_entity.pdbx_description
1 polymer ?
#
loop_
_entity_poly.entity_id
_entity_poly.type
_entity_poly.pdbx_seq_one_letter_code
_entity_poly.pdbx_strand_id
1 'polypeptide(L)'
;MFTDAHLHISNAGFGVGYRDISEAGLLFCNVSRPSDWIPLEELMQSDKRVVPFFGTHPWYSDEYDGEGVLVKILEKYPEANVGEIGLDGTRSGHDALKIFEEQLDVASRMNRIASIHMVRSTDDVLSALKGCDIRTIIHSYDAPAGFVNAFVQRGCCLSISPRLFKKPIEKVRDIINSIPKDRLLLESDHYDGVMDMHEHICKVASVLGMDVFELSDIVSKNARDILKA
;
A
#
# COMPACT_ATOMS: atom_id res chain seq x y z
N MET A 1 1.12 -11.33 -16.23
CA MET A 1 2.06 -10.43 -15.51
C MET A 1 1.26 -9.78 -14.42
N PHE A 2 1.60 -9.95 -13.15
CA PHE A 2 0.85 -9.39 -12.02
C PHE A 2 1.55 -8.15 -11.47
N THR A 3 0.83 -7.39 -10.63
CA THR A 3 1.36 -6.25 -9.88
C THR A 3 1.28 -6.57 -8.38
N ASP A 4 2.34 -6.27 -7.63
CA ASP A 4 2.32 -6.27 -6.19
C ASP A 4 2.13 -4.84 -5.69
N ALA A 5 0.95 -4.55 -5.16
CA ALA A 5 0.56 -3.18 -4.80
C ALA A 5 1.09 -2.71 -3.44
N HIS A 6 1.78 -3.58 -2.69
CA HIS A 6 2.48 -3.22 -1.47
C HIS A 6 3.42 -4.35 -1.03
N LEU A 7 4.71 -4.02 -0.97
CA LEU A 7 5.73 -4.87 -0.37
C LEU A 7 6.77 -4.00 0.33
N HIS A 8 7.44 -4.58 1.32
CA HIS A 8 8.46 -3.89 2.09
C HIS A 8 9.86 -4.11 1.57
N ILE A 9 10.69 -3.09 1.79
CA ILE A 9 12.14 -3.15 1.64
C ILE A 9 12.74 -2.82 2.99
N SER A 10 13.69 -3.62 3.43
CA SER A 10 14.47 -3.37 4.63
C SER A 10 15.94 -3.10 4.30
N ASN A 11 16.72 -2.67 5.29
CA ASN A 11 18.17 -2.53 5.19
C ASN A 11 18.90 -3.82 4.72
N ALA A 12 18.24 -4.98 4.81
CA ALA A 12 18.75 -6.26 4.28
C ALA A 12 18.46 -6.44 2.77
N GLY A 13 17.85 -5.43 2.14
CA GLY A 13 17.37 -5.50 0.76
C GLY A 13 16.03 -6.24 0.67
N PHE A 14 15.68 -6.69 -0.53
CA PHE A 14 14.57 -7.64 -0.65
C PHE A 14 14.97 -8.95 0.02
N GLY A 15 14.10 -9.51 0.84
CA GLY A 15 14.22 -10.87 1.36
C GLY A 15 14.44 -11.87 0.23
N VAL A 16 14.86 -13.06 0.56
CA VAL A 16 15.28 -14.13 -0.37
C VAL A 16 14.28 -14.42 -1.51
N GLY A 17 13.01 -14.05 -1.35
CA GLY A 17 11.94 -14.25 -2.35
C GLY A 17 11.83 -13.22 -3.46
N TYR A 18 12.52 -12.07 -3.40
CA TYR A 18 12.37 -11.04 -4.44
C TYR A 18 12.82 -11.49 -5.83
N ARG A 19 13.86 -12.32 -5.91
CA ARG A 19 14.39 -12.84 -7.19
C ARG A 19 13.41 -13.74 -7.93
N ASP A 20 12.46 -14.33 -7.21
CA ASP A 20 11.43 -15.22 -7.76
C ASP A 20 10.19 -14.47 -8.28
N ILE A 21 10.13 -13.13 -8.09
CA ILE A 21 9.07 -12.27 -8.65
C ILE A 21 9.42 -11.87 -10.10
N SER A 22 10.02 -12.76 -10.88
CA SER A 22 10.41 -12.49 -12.27
C SER A 22 9.23 -12.13 -13.18
N GLU A 23 8.01 -12.52 -12.83
CA GLU A 23 6.78 -12.27 -13.59
C GLU A 23 6.01 -11.01 -13.15
N ALA A 24 6.48 -10.29 -12.13
CA ALA A 24 5.84 -9.06 -11.69
C ALA A 24 6.01 -7.93 -12.72
N GLY A 25 4.92 -7.22 -12.96
CA GLY A 25 4.92 -6.04 -13.83
C GLY A 25 5.32 -4.77 -13.09
N LEU A 26 4.72 -4.52 -11.93
CA LEU A 26 5.03 -3.39 -11.06
C LEU A 26 5.16 -3.87 -9.61
N LEU A 27 6.05 -3.22 -8.88
CA LEU A 27 6.36 -3.50 -7.48
C LEU A 27 6.24 -2.19 -6.69
N PHE A 28 5.17 -2.02 -5.91
CA PHE A 28 4.97 -0.84 -5.08
C PHE A 28 5.75 -1.04 -3.78
N CYS A 29 6.97 -0.56 -3.79
CA CYS A 29 7.96 -0.80 -2.75
C CYS A 29 7.85 0.27 -1.66
N ASN A 30 7.42 -0.12 -0.48
CA ASN A 30 7.23 0.75 0.67
C ASN A 30 8.36 0.59 1.68
N VAL A 31 8.76 1.70 2.29
CA VAL A 31 9.67 1.71 3.44
C VAL A 31 8.87 2.00 4.71
N SER A 32 9.35 1.49 5.85
CA SER A 32 8.69 1.72 7.12
C SER A 32 9.31 2.87 7.92
N ARG A 33 10.57 3.23 7.63
CA ARG A 33 11.32 4.25 8.38
C ARG A 33 12.45 4.88 7.56
N PRO A 34 12.98 6.04 7.99
CA PRO A 34 14.02 6.77 7.25
C PRO A 34 15.29 5.95 6.96
N SER A 35 15.68 5.02 7.84
CA SER A 35 16.86 4.17 7.61
C SER A 35 16.73 3.23 6.41
N ASP A 36 15.51 2.97 5.95
CA ASP A 36 15.24 2.09 4.80
C ASP A 36 15.21 2.85 3.46
N TRP A 37 15.39 4.19 3.47
CA TRP A 37 15.31 5.02 2.28
C TRP A 37 16.47 4.77 1.30
N ILE A 38 17.71 4.64 1.82
CA ILE A 38 18.89 4.38 0.97
C ILE A 38 18.76 3.04 0.22
N PRO A 39 18.41 1.92 0.86
CA PRO A 39 18.12 0.68 0.13
C PRO A 39 17.08 0.82 -0.96
N LEU A 40 16.01 1.60 -0.74
CA LEU A 40 14.99 1.85 -1.76
C LEU A 40 15.54 2.69 -2.92
N GLU A 41 16.35 3.71 -2.64
CA GLU A 41 17.01 4.51 -3.68
C GLU A 41 17.91 3.64 -4.60
N GLU A 42 18.70 2.74 -4.02
CA GLU A 42 19.55 1.81 -4.76
C GLU A 42 18.73 0.85 -5.63
N LEU A 43 17.63 0.34 -5.07
CA LEU A 43 16.77 -0.60 -5.75
C LEU A 43 16.05 0.02 -6.97
N MET A 44 15.45 1.20 -6.81
CA MET A 44 14.73 1.86 -7.91
C MET A 44 15.64 2.25 -9.09
N GLN A 45 16.95 2.38 -8.83
CA GLN A 45 17.94 2.59 -9.89
C GLN A 45 18.24 1.30 -10.67
N SER A 46 18.21 0.15 -10.00
CA SER A 46 18.56 -1.15 -10.55
C SER A 46 17.39 -1.92 -11.16
N ASP A 47 16.15 -1.69 -10.68
CA ASP A 47 14.95 -2.37 -11.16
C ASP A 47 13.84 -1.38 -11.55
N LYS A 48 13.53 -1.31 -12.83
CA LYS A 48 12.53 -0.39 -13.39
C LYS A 48 11.07 -0.77 -13.09
N ARG A 49 10.83 -1.92 -12.49
CA ARG A 49 9.49 -2.33 -12.03
C ARG A 49 9.13 -1.68 -10.69
N VAL A 50 10.12 -1.14 -9.98
CA VAL A 50 9.95 -0.52 -8.68
C VAL A 50 9.20 0.80 -8.80
N VAL A 51 8.10 0.91 -8.08
CA VAL A 51 7.37 2.15 -7.79
C VAL A 51 7.68 2.51 -6.34
N PRO A 52 8.52 3.51 -6.08
CA PRO A 52 9.01 3.79 -4.73
C PRO A 52 7.99 4.59 -3.89
N PHE A 53 7.88 4.20 -2.62
CA PHE A 53 7.10 4.90 -1.60
C PHE A 53 7.99 5.20 -0.39
N PHE A 54 8.19 6.49 -0.09
CA PHE A 54 8.96 6.97 1.04
C PHE A 54 8.02 7.52 2.11
N GLY A 55 8.23 7.11 3.35
CA GLY A 55 7.40 7.55 4.47
C GLY A 55 7.94 7.08 5.81
N THR A 56 7.20 7.38 6.87
CA THR A 56 7.45 6.89 8.22
C THR A 56 6.19 6.23 8.75
N HIS A 57 6.27 4.93 8.94
CA HIS A 57 5.19 4.09 9.46
C HIS A 57 4.88 4.47 10.93
N PRO A 58 3.63 4.37 11.41
CA PRO A 58 3.25 4.76 12.77
C PRO A 58 4.04 4.06 13.88
N TRP A 59 4.62 2.90 13.64
CA TRP A 59 5.48 2.21 14.61
C TRP A 59 6.82 2.91 14.86
N TYR A 60 7.24 3.73 13.90
CA TYR A 60 8.52 4.43 13.88
C TYR A 60 8.35 5.95 13.89
N SER A 61 7.21 6.45 14.38
CA SER A 61 6.93 7.89 14.45
C SER A 61 7.99 8.68 15.24
N ASP A 62 8.66 8.05 16.21
CA ASP A 62 9.78 8.65 16.94
C ASP A 62 11.03 8.88 16.06
N GLU A 63 11.12 8.26 14.90
CA GLU A 63 12.19 8.42 13.89
C GLU A 63 11.81 9.43 12.78
N TYR A 64 10.66 10.09 12.89
CA TYR A 64 10.21 11.04 11.89
C TYR A 64 10.99 12.34 11.95
N ASP A 65 11.76 12.63 10.90
CA ASP A 65 12.64 13.80 10.80
C ASP A 65 11.93 15.09 10.30
N GLY A 66 10.59 15.06 10.22
CA GLY A 66 9.78 16.18 9.76
C GLY A 66 9.52 16.20 8.24
N GLU A 67 8.50 16.95 7.85
CA GLU A 67 8.04 17.03 6.46
C GLU A 67 9.13 17.47 5.46
N GLY A 68 10.04 18.34 5.88
CA GLY A 68 11.09 18.87 5.01
C GLY A 68 12.06 17.81 4.49
N VAL A 69 12.25 16.69 5.20
CA VAL A 69 13.09 15.58 4.73
C VAL A 69 12.32 14.77 3.68
N LEU A 70 11.03 14.51 3.92
CA LEU A 70 10.16 13.84 2.94
C LEU A 70 10.02 14.67 1.65
N VAL A 71 9.82 15.98 1.76
CA VAL A 71 9.75 16.87 0.59
C VAL A 71 11.01 16.77 -0.26
N LYS A 72 12.20 16.83 0.34
CA LYS A 72 13.48 16.75 -0.39
C LYS A 72 13.64 15.45 -1.17
N ILE A 73 13.24 14.29 -0.62
CA ILE A 73 13.33 13.02 -1.34
C ILE A 73 12.36 12.97 -2.50
N LEU A 74 11.14 13.51 -2.34
CA LEU A 74 10.13 13.57 -3.40
C LEU A 74 10.49 14.57 -4.50
N GLU A 75 11.23 15.65 -4.18
CA GLU A 75 11.81 16.57 -5.18
C GLU A 75 12.93 15.89 -5.98
N LYS A 76 13.78 15.12 -5.29
CA LYS A 76 14.87 14.36 -5.92
C LYS A 76 14.37 13.27 -6.87
N TYR A 77 13.24 12.64 -6.53
CA TYR A 77 12.63 11.54 -7.28
C TYR A 77 11.17 11.85 -7.64
N PRO A 78 10.93 12.51 -8.80
CA PRO A 78 9.58 12.89 -9.21
C PRO A 78 8.59 11.73 -9.38
N GLU A 79 9.08 10.51 -9.58
CA GLU A 79 8.30 9.28 -9.67
C GLU A 79 7.93 8.67 -8.31
N ALA A 80 8.55 9.17 -7.22
CA ALA A 80 8.32 8.63 -5.88
C ALA A 80 6.98 9.07 -5.29
N ASN A 81 6.44 8.25 -4.44
CA ASN A 81 5.18 8.40 -3.73
C ASN A 81 5.40 8.42 -2.21
N VAL A 82 4.32 8.57 -1.44
CA VAL A 82 4.38 8.63 0.03
C VAL A 82 3.86 7.34 0.65
N GLY A 83 4.67 6.69 1.48
CA GLY A 83 4.30 5.44 2.14
C GLY A 83 5.52 4.64 2.68
N GLU A 84 5.30 3.76 3.61
CA GLU A 84 4.05 3.47 4.28
C GLU A 84 3.82 4.50 5.39
N ILE A 85 2.64 5.10 5.41
CA ILE A 85 2.21 6.07 6.42
C ILE A 85 0.88 5.61 7.03
N GLY A 86 0.43 6.15 8.14
CA GLY A 86 -0.89 5.78 8.64
C GLY A 86 -1.01 5.71 10.15
N LEU A 87 -1.99 4.88 10.61
CA LEU A 87 -2.32 4.73 12.02
C LEU A 87 -2.45 3.25 12.41
N ASP A 88 -1.93 2.92 13.58
CA ASP A 88 -2.08 1.60 14.20
C ASP A 88 -2.61 1.73 15.64
N GLY A 89 -3.87 1.39 15.85
CA GLY A 89 -4.53 1.42 17.16
C GLY A 89 -4.02 0.35 18.15
N THR A 90 -3.10 -0.53 17.74
CA THR A 90 -2.47 -1.52 18.62
C THR A 90 -1.09 -1.09 19.09
N ARG A 91 -0.38 -0.31 18.27
CA ARG A 91 0.97 0.16 18.52
C ARG A 91 1.24 1.43 17.70
N SER A 92 1.27 2.56 18.36
CA SER A 92 1.67 3.83 17.73
C SER A 92 2.70 4.51 18.65
N GLY A 93 3.67 5.19 18.04
CA GLY A 93 4.55 6.09 18.74
C GLY A 93 3.84 7.40 19.11
N HIS A 94 4.58 8.33 19.72
CA HIS A 94 4.07 9.66 20.03
C HIS A 94 3.67 10.42 18.75
N ASP A 95 2.63 11.24 18.85
CA ASP A 95 2.18 12.13 17.76
C ASP A 95 1.84 11.44 16.43
N ALA A 96 1.58 10.12 16.42
CA ALA A 96 1.35 9.35 15.19
C ALA A 96 0.26 9.95 14.29
N LEU A 97 -0.83 10.46 14.86
CA LEU A 97 -1.88 11.13 14.09
C LEU A 97 -1.37 12.40 13.41
N LYS A 98 -0.66 13.26 14.15
CA LYS A 98 -0.09 14.49 13.60
C LYS A 98 0.92 14.19 12.48
N ILE A 99 1.80 13.21 12.69
CA ILE A 99 2.80 12.79 11.70
C ILE A 99 2.12 12.20 10.46
N PHE A 100 1.04 11.43 10.64
CA PHE A 100 0.25 10.92 9.53
C PHE A 100 -0.37 12.06 8.71
N GLU A 101 -1.01 13.04 9.37
CA GLU A 101 -1.61 14.20 8.72
C GLU A 101 -0.57 15.07 7.99
N GLU A 102 0.62 15.29 8.56
CA GLU A 102 1.73 16.00 7.92
C GLU A 102 2.18 15.28 6.63
N GLN A 103 2.35 13.97 6.67
CA GLN A 103 2.77 13.18 5.51
C GLN A 103 1.66 13.13 4.42
N LEU A 104 0.38 13.08 4.82
CA LEU A 104 -0.75 13.19 3.89
C LEU A 104 -0.78 14.56 3.20
N ASP A 105 -0.53 15.63 3.94
CA ASP A 105 -0.47 16.98 3.39
C ASP A 105 0.67 17.12 2.37
N VAL A 106 1.86 16.57 2.67
CA VAL A 106 2.97 16.51 1.72
C VAL A 106 2.57 15.76 0.45
N ALA A 107 1.94 14.58 0.58
CA ALA A 107 1.49 13.80 -0.56
C ALA A 107 0.48 14.56 -1.42
N SER A 108 -0.48 15.25 -0.80
CA SER A 108 -1.49 16.07 -1.48
C SER A 108 -0.85 17.26 -2.22
N ARG A 109 -0.04 18.07 -1.52
CA ARG A 109 0.63 19.26 -2.09
C ARG A 109 1.54 18.93 -3.27
N MET A 110 2.18 17.77 -3.24
CA MET A 110 3.11 17.32 -4.27
C MET A 110 2.46 16.40 -5.32
N ASN A 111 1.13 16.20 -5.26
CA ASN A 111 0.38 15.31 -6.14
C ASN A 111 0.96 13.87 -6.19
N ARG A 112 1.24 13.29 -5.01
CA ARG A 112 1.74 11.92 -4.87
C ARG A 112 0.66 10.99 -4.38
N ILE A 113 0.81 9.69 -4.67
CA ILE A 113 -0.04 8.64 -4.09
C ILE A 113 0.38 8.45 -2.63
N ALA A 114 -0.60 8.20 -1.74
CA ALA A 114 -0.32 7.77 -0.38
C ALA A 114 -0.68 6.28 -0.20
N SER A 115 0.27 5.48 0.28
CA SER A 115 0.05 4.09 0.73
C SER A 115 -0.17 4.11 2.25
N ILE A 116 -1.37 3.71 2.69
CA ILE A 116 -1.87 3.95 4.05
C ILE A 116 -2.02 2.65 4.83
N HIS A 117 -1.29 2.56 5.93
CA HIS A 117 -1.46 1.59 7.00
C HIS A 117 -2.67 1.93 7.85
N MET A 118 -3.55 0.96 8.08
CA MET A 118 -4.78 1.15 8.84
C MET A 118 -5.09 -0.08 9.70
N VAL A 119 -4.67 -0.07 10.95
CA VAL A 119 -4.97 -1.15 11.89
C VAL A 119 -5.75 -0.59 13.08
N ARG A 120 -7.00 -1.04 13.27
CA ARG A 120 -7.92 -0.58 14.34
C ARG A 120 -8.06 0.94 14.45
N SER A 121 -7.96 1.65 13.31
CA SER A 121 -7.98 3.12 13.21
C SER A 121 -8.85 3.61 12.04
N THR A 122 -9.86 2.83 11.66
CA THR A 122 -10.68 3.08 10.46
C THR A 122 -11.33 4.46 10.47
N ASP A 123 -11.93 4.87 11.61
CA ASP A 123 -12.61 6.16 11.71
C ASP A 123 -11.63 7.34 11.68
N ASP A 124 -10.46 7.18 12.31
CA ASP A 124 -9.41 8.22 12.33
C ASP A 124 -8.82 8.41 10.94
N VAL A 125 -8.53 7.32 10.20
CA VAL A 125 -8.06 7.39 8.80
C VAL A 125 -9.11 8.01 7.90
N LEU A 126 -10.39 7.63 8.02
CA LEU A 126 -11.49 8.25 7.27
C LEU A 126 -11.63 9.75 7.60
N SER A 127 -11.39 10.14 8.84
CA SER A 127 -11.42 11.54 9.27
C SER A 127 -10.26 12.33 8.68
N ALA A 128 -9.04 11.81 8.71
CA ALA A 128 -7.85 12.43 8.14
C ALA A 128 -7.96 12.61 6.61
N LEU A 129 -8.60 11.67 5.91
CA LEU A 129 -8.87 11.75 4.47
C LEU A 129 -10.00 12.71 4.09
N LYS A 130 -10.72 13.29 5.06
CA LYS A 130 -11.84 14.17 4.77
C LYS A 130 -11.36 15.50 4.18
N GLY A 131 -11.76 15.76 2.94
CA GLY A 131 -11.39 16.99 2.23
C GLY A 131 -9.99 16.97 1.60
N CYS A 132 -9.27 15.86 1.69
CA CYS A 132 -8.04 15.65 0.95
C CYS A 132 -8.35 15.24 -0.49
N ASP A 133 -7.82 15.98 -1.45
CA ASP A 133 -7.81 15.56 -2.87
C ASP A 133 -6.48 14.83 -3.14
N ILE A 134 -6.49 13.54 -2.85
CA ILE A 134 -5.28 12.71 -2.91
C ILE A 134 -5.62 11.30 -3.37
N ARG A 135 -4.77 10.74 -4.23
CA ARG A 135 -4.84 9.34 -4.61
C ARG A 135 -4.28 8.47 -3.49
N THR A 136 -5.07 7.52 -3.03
CA THR A 136 -4.67 6.69 -1.88
C THR A 136 -4.87 5.21 -2.13
N ILE A 137 -4.00 4.43 -1.52
CA ILE A 137 -4.11 2.98 -1.39
C ILE A 137 -4.26 2.68 0.10
N ILE A 138 -5.39 2.12 0.51
CA ILE A 138 -5.49 1.52 1.83
C ILE A 138 -4.92 0.11 1.71
N HIS A 139 -3.68 -0.07 2.16
CA HIS A 139 -3.03 -1.36 2.05
C HIS A 139 -3.55 -2.35 3.08
N SER A 140 -3.44 -3.64 2.79
CA SER A 140 -3.86 -4.75 3.66
C SER A 140 -5.26 -4.56 4.26
N TYR A 141 -6.22 -4.09 3.42
CA TYR A 141 -7.56 -3.75 3.87
C TYR A 141 -8.26 -4.94 4.53
N ASP A 142 -8.61 -4.80 5.80
CA ASP A 142 -9.24 -5.85 6.58
C ASP A 142 -10.40 -5.35 7.47
N ALA A 143 -10.78 -4.08 7.32
CA ALA A 143 -11.94 -3.51 8.00
C ALA A 143 -13.27 -4.11 7.48
N PRO A 144 -14.37 -4.01 8.25
CA PRO A 144 -15.66 -4.52 7.81
C PRO A 144 -16.12 -3.97 6.45
N ALA A 145 -16.82 -4.80 5.67
CA ALA A 145 -17.33 -4.47 4.34
C ALA A 145 -18.15 -3.16 4.29
N GLY A 146 -18.84 -2.81 5.38
CA GLY A 146 -19.62 -1.58 5.50
C GLY A 146 -18.81 -0.28 5.35
N PHE A 147 -17.49 -0.31 5.57
CA PHE A 147 -16.63 0.86 5.39
C PHE A 147 -16.11 1.02 3.95
N VAL A 148 -16.18 -0.01 3.10
CA VAL A 148 -15.63 0.01 1.73
C VAL A 148 -16.14 1.23 0.94
N ASN A 149 -17.46 1.46 0.96
CA ASN A 149 -18.05 2.58 0.22
C ASN A 149 -17.52 3.94 0.69
N ALA A 150 -17.24 4.10 1.99
CA ALA A 150 -16.70 5.35 2.52
C ALA A 150 -15.30 5.66 2.00
N PHE A 151 -14.45 4.65 1.82
CA PHE A 151 -13.12 4.79 1.20
C PHE A 151 -13.21 5.01 -0.31
N VAL A 152 -14.04 4.23 -1.00
CA VAL A 152 -14.23 4.35 -2.45
C VAL A 152 -14.74 5.72 -2.86
N GLN A 153 -15.68 6.31 -2.10
CA GLN A 153 -16.17 7.68 -2.34
C GLN A 153 -15.09 8.76 -2.15
N ARG A 154 -14.00 8.46 -1.44
CA ARG A 154 -12.81 9.31 -1.30
C ARG A 154 -11.74 9.04 -2.35
N GLY A 155 -12.06 8.23 -3.36
CA GLY A 155 -11.13 7.89 -4.44
C GLY A 155 -10.09 6.83 -4.08
N CYS A 156 -10.19 6.19 -2.90
CA CYS A 156 -9.23 5.17 -2.47
C CYS A 156 -9.32 3.89 -3.33
N CYS A 157 -8.17 3.29 -3.60
CA CYS A 157 -8.05 1.88 -3.94
C CYS A 157 -7.84 1.08 -2.66
N LEU A 158 -8.36 -0.15 -2.62
CA LEU A 158 -8.23 -1.05 -1.48
C LEU A 158 -7.42 -2.27 -1.89
N SER A 159 -6.31 -2.51 -1.21
CA SER A 159 -5.43 -3.63 -1.53
C SER A 159 -5.66 -4.79 -0.55
N ILE A 160 -5.74 -6.00 -1.08
CA ILE A 160 -5.96 -7.22 -0.32
C ILE A 160 -4.65 -7.98 -0.19
N SER A 161 -4.23 -8.19 1.04
CA SER A 161 -3.09 -9.05 1.39
C SER A 161 -3.55 -10.47 1.77
N PRO A 162 -2.64 -11.45 1.75
CA PRO A 162 -2.91 -12.81 2.22
C PRO A 162 -3.35 -12.89 3.69
N ARG A 163 -3.05 -11.86 4.49
CA ARG A 163 -3.47 -11.79 5.91
C ARG A 163 -4.98 -11.83 6.06
N LEU A 164 -5.73 -11.30 5.08
CA LEU A 164 -7.19 -11.33 5.11
C LEU A 164 -7.74 -12.76 5.23
N PHE A 165 -7.08 -13.73 4.59
CA PHE A 165 -7.51 -15.15 4.62
C PHE A 165 -7.29 -15.87 5.97
N LYS A 166 -6.72 -15.17 6.97
CA LYS A 166 -6.74 -15.63 8.37
C LYS A 166 -8.09 -15.41 9.05
N LYS A 167 -8.99 -14.62 8.45
CA LYS A 167 -10.36 -14.40 8.94
C LYS A 167 -11.29 -15.55 8.49
N PRO A 168 -12.45 -15.74 9.15
CA PRO A 168 -13.49 -16.62 8.66
C PRO A 168 -13.87 -16.32 7.22
N ILE A 169 -14.09 -17.37 6.41
CA ILE A 169 -14.27 -17.23 4.95
C ILE A 169 -15.48 -16.36 4.57
N GLU A 170 -16.52 -16.34 5.39
CA GLU A 170 -17.69 -15.48 5.19
C GLU A 170 -17.29 -14.01 5.23
N LYS A 171 -16.44 -13.60 6.21
CA LYS A 171 -15.93 -12.23 6.31
C LYS A 171 -15.00 -11.89 5.16
N VAL A 172 -14.17 -12.83 4.72
CA VAL A 172 -13.31 -12.65 3.53
C VAL A 172 -14.16 -12.38 2.30
N ARG A 173 -15.23 -13.18 2.10
CA ARG A 173 -16.16 -13.01 0.97
C ARG A 173 -16.89 -11.66 1.04
N ASP A 174 -17.40 -11.29 2.21
CA ASP A 174 -18.11 -10.02 2.40
C ASP A 174 -17.21 -8.83 2.04
N ILE A 175 -15.97 -8.82 2.51
CA ILE A 175 -15.02 -7.75 2.23
C ILE A 175 -14.68 -7.71 0.74
N ILE A 176 -14.18 -8.81 0.18
CA ILE A 176 -13.70 -8.84 -1.21
C ILE A 176 -14.84 -8.51 -2.20
N ASN A 177 -16.04 -9.06 -2.01
CA ASN A 177 -17.18 -8.78 -2.89
C ASN A 177 -17.75 -7.36 -2.75
N SER A 178 -17.45 -6.66 -1.65
CA SER A 178 -17.88 -5.26 -1.48
C SER A 178 -16.98 -4.25 -2.21
N ILE A 179 -15.75 -4.65 -2.57
CA ILE A 179 -14.81 -3.77 -3.25
C ILE A 179 -15.14 -3.71 -4.75
N PRO A 180 -15.41 -2.51 -5.32
CA PRO A 180 -15.55 -2.35 -6.76
C PRO A 180 -14.32 -2.84 -7.50
N LYS A 181 -14.50 -3.56 -8.61
CA LYS A 181 -13.40 -4.17 -9.36
C LYS A 181 -12.34 -3.17 -9.82
N ASP A 182 -12.74 -1.94 -10.13
CA ASP A 182 -11.86 -0.84 -10.55
C ASP A 182 -11.14 -0.14 -9.37
N ARG A 183 -11.40 -0.59 -8.15
CA ARG A 183 -10.76 -0.11 -6.91
C ARG A 183 -10.00 -1.20 -6.16
N LEU A 184 -10.01 -2.41 -6.69
CA LEU A 184 -9.33 -3.57 -6.09
C LEU A 184 -7.87 -3.62 -6.52
N LEU A 185 -6.99 -3.77 -5.54
CA LEU A 185 -5.58 -4.10 -5.72
C LEU A 185 -5.25 -5.38 -4.94
N LEU A 186 -4.17 -6.04 -5.31
CA LEU A 186 -3.62 -7.18 -4.59
C LEU A 186 -2.16 -6.93 -4.24
N GLU A 187 -1.75 -7.44 -3.10
CA GLU A 187 -0.41 -7.24 -2.57
C GLU A 187 0.11 -8.46 -1.81
N SER A 188 1.42 -8.53 -1.63
CA SER A 188 2.05 -9.53 -0.75
C SER A 188 2.11 -9.08 0.70
N ASP A 189 2.28 -7.79 0.96
CA ASP A 189 2.61 -7.22 2.27
C ASP A 189 3.81 -7.96 2.89
N HIS A 190 4.81 -8.20 2.04
CA HIS A 190 5.85 -9.15 2.35
C HIS A 190 7.06 -8.46 2.96
N TYR A 191 7.51 -8.95 4.12
CA TYR A 191 8.66 -8.46 4.84
C TYR A 191 9.85 -9.44 4.79
N ASP A 192 9.59 -10.74 4.96
CA ASP A 192 10.60 -11.81 4.96
C ASP A 192 9.99 -13.15 4.50
N GLY A 193 10.51 -13.74 3.42
CA GLY A 193 10.15 -15.06 2.92
C GLY A 193 9.37 -15.02 1.59
N VAL A 194 9.22 -16.15 0.97
CA VAL A 194 8.54 -16.29 -0.32
C VAL A 194 7.04 -16.19 -0.13
N MET A 195 6.40 -15.16 -0.71
CA MET A 195 4.96 -15.18 -0.91
C MET A 195 4.68 -15.55 -2.36
N ASP A 196 3.88 -16.57 -2.55
CA ASP A 196 3.38 -16.92 -3.87
C ASP A 196 2.19 -16.02 -4.21
N MET A 197 2.48 -14.90 -4.90
CA MET A 197 1.45 -13.99 -5.41
C MET A 197 0.48 -14.70 -6.35
N HIS A 198 0.93 -15.72 -7.09
CA HIS A 198 0.05 -16.49 -7.94
C HIS A 198 -0.98 -17.27 -7.09
N GLU A 199 -0.58 -17.90 -6.00
CA GLU A 199 -1.49 -18.55 -5.06
C GLU A 199 -2.49 -17.54 -4.49
N HIS A 200 -2.02 -16.35 -4.12
CA HIS A 200 -2.87 -15.29 -3.58
C HIS A 200 -3.93 -14.83 -4.59
N ILE A 201 -3.52 -14.56 -5.85
CA ILE A 201 -4.44 -14.19 -6.93
C ILE A 201 -5.47 -15.31 -7.16
N CYS A 202 -5.06 -16.58 -7.17
CA CYS A 202 -5.97 -17.73 -7.30
C CYS A 202 -7.03 -17.76 -6.17
N LYS A 203 -6.63 -17.49 -4.93
CA LYS A 203 -7.56 -17.44 -3.79
C LYS A 203 -8.59 -16.33 -3.94
N VAL A 204 -8.16 -15.13 -4.33
CA VAL A 204 -9.07 -13.98 -4.52
C VAL A 204 -9.99 -14.22 -5.72
N ALA A 205 -9.46 -14.73 -6.84
CA ALA A 205 -10.25 -15.09 -8.02
C ALA A 205 -11.35 -16.11 -7.69
N SER A 206 -11.02 -17.14 -6.87
CA SER A 206 -11.99 -18.12 -6.39
C SER A 206 -13.10 -17.48 -5.56
N VAL A 207 -12.79 -16.50 -4.71
CA VAL A 207 -13.80 -15.77 -3.92
C VAL A 207 -14.72 -14.96 -4.81
N LEU A 208 -14.17 -14.30 -5.84
CA LEU A 208 -14.93 -13.48 -6.81
C LEU A 208 -15.66 -14.30 -7.88
N GLY A 209 -15.40 -15.60 -7.97
CA GLY A 209 -15.92 -16.45 -9.05
C GLY A 209 -15.42 -16.02 -10.43
N MET A 210 -14.17 -15.55 -10.52
CA MET A 210 -13.54 -15.01 -11.72
C MET A 210 -12.41 -15.90 -12.23
N ASP A 211 -12.08 -15.75 -13.51
CA ASP A 211 -10.85 -16.29 -14.08
C ASP A 211 -9.62 -15.58 -13.49
N VAL A 212 -8.55 -16.34 -13.26
CA VAL A 212 -7.31 -15.82 -12.63
C VAL A 212 -6.61 -14.80 -13.52
N PHE A 213 -6.59 -15.00 -14.83
CA PHE A 213 -5.98 -14.06 -15.78
C PHE A 213 -6.82 -12.78 -15.90
N GLU A 214 -8.15 -12.90 -15.91
CA GLU A 214 -9.05 -11.73 -15.90
C GLU A 214 -8.81 -10.88 -14.65
N LEU A 215 -8.73 -11.49 -13.46
CA LEU A 215 -8.43 -10.77 -12.22
C LEU A 215 -7.05 -10.10 -12.27
N SER A 216 -6.03 -10.85 -12.74
CA SER A 216 -4.67 -10.31 -12.87
C SER A 216 -4.61 -9.08 -13.77
N ASP A 217 -5.34 -9.09 -14.88
CA ASP A 217 -5.43 -7.97 -15.82
C ASP A 217 -6.13 -6.76 -15.19
N ILE A 218 -7.22 -6.97 -14.45
CA ILE A 218 -7.97 -5.93 -13.75
C ILE A 218 -7.06 -5.25 -12.70
N VAL A 219 -6.46 -6.00 -11.79
CA VAL A 219 -5.64 -5.41 -10.71
C VAL A 219 -4.38 -4.74 -11.25
N SER A 220 -3.78 -5.30 -12.31
CA SER A 220 -2.64 -4.68 -12.97
C SER A 220 -3.02 -3.41 -13.73
N LYS A 221 -4.22 -3.33 -14.29
CA LYS A 221 -4.77 -2.10 -14.88
C LYS A 221 -5.01 -1.05 -13.79
N ASN A 222 -5.66 -1.41 -12.69
CA ASN A 222 -5.94 -0.51 -11.58
C ASN A 222 -4.65 0.11 -11.01
N ALA A 223 -3.61 -0.70 -10.84
CA ALA A 223 -2.30 -0.22 -10.39
C ALA A 223 -1.65 0.77 -11.38
N ARG A 224 -1.80 0.55 -12.68
CA ARG A 224 -1.33 1.52 -13.69
C ARG A 224 -2.19 2.79 -13.71
N ASP A 225 -3.48 2.67 -13.50
CA ASP A 225 -4.41 3.81 -13.56
C ASP A 225 -4.18 4.75 -12.38
N ILE A 226 -3.96 4.23 -11.15
CA ILE A 226 -3.66 5.08 -10.00
C ILE A 226 -2.34 5.87 -10.16
N LEU A 227 -1.40 5.35 -10.94
CA LEU A 227 -0.13 6.05 -11.24
C LEU A 227 -0.27 7.19 -12.25
N LYS A 228 -1.34 7.17 -13.09
CA LYS A 228 -1.53 8.14 -14.19
C LYS A 228 -2.50 9.26 -13.86
N ALA A 229 -3.36 9.04 -12.89
CA ALA A 229 -4.48 9.94 -12.55
C ALA A 229 -4.02 11.29 -11.99
#